data_598c5a75f95579307088a470de967cc3
#
_entry.id   598c5a75f95579307088a470de967cc3
#
_cell.length_a   1.000
_cell.length_b   1.000
_cell.length_c   1.000
_cell.angle_alpha   90.00
_cell.angle_beta   90.00
_cell.angle_gamma   90.00
#
_symmetry.space_group_name_H-M   'P 1'
#
loop_
_entity.id
_entity.type
_entity.pdbx_description
1 polymer ?
#
loop_
_entity_poly.entity_id
_entity_poly.type
_entity_poly.pdbx_seq_one_letter_code
_entity_poly.pdbx_strand_id
1 'polypeptide(L)'
;MNKVLIIAAHPDDEILGCGGLLSNLRDQAEFKVVFVAEGTTCRYDKPSCQEAQKEIELRNGFAVKALNSLGVTHYCFYNLPCGRLDNTPQIEINKIIEKEIKLFSPDTVFTHSNCDSNKDHHKVYDATIIATRPQSLVKRVLSYEVLSSTEWGFDKAFSPNVFYPLTEKNVQDKWDALEFYETEIKEFPYPRSEKGIKTLASYRGLQSGHENAEAYKLIRGTL
;
A
#
# COMPACT_ATOMS: atom_id res chain seq x y z
N MET A 1 -11.57 -13.24 4.08
CA MET A 1 -11.04 -11.97 4.65
C MET A 1 -12.25 -11.16 5.08
N ASN A 2 -12.39 -10.88 6.38
CA ASN A 2 -13.54 -10.11 6.88
C ASN A 2 -13.11 -8.71 7.34
N LYS A 3 -11.95 -8.62 8.01
CA LYS A 3 -11.35 -7.36 8.47
C LYS A 3 -9.93 -7.27 7.98
N VAL A 4 -9.68 -6.33 7.09
CA VAL A 4 -8.41 -6.18 6.37
C VAL A 4 -7.75 -4.86 6.75
N LEU A 5 -6.52 -4.93 7.24
CA LEU A 5 -5.68 -3.78 7.52
C LEU A 5 -4.60 -3.66 6.45
N ILE A 6 -4.54 -2.52 5.78
CA ILE A 6 -3.50 -2.20 4.80
C ILE A 6 -2.56 -1.18 5.44
N ILE A 7 -1.27 -1.53 5.52
CA ILE A 7 -0.22 -0.65 6.02
C ILE A 7 0.55 -0.10 4.82
N ALA A 8 0.40 1.17 4.57
CA ALA A 8 1.09 1.92 3.51
C ALA A 8 2.17 2.82 4.11
N ALA A 9 3.32 2.89 3.46
CA ALA A 9 4.34 3.86 3.85
C ALA A 9 3.89 5.28 3.50
N HIS A 10 3.35 5.46 2.29
CA HIS A 10 2.94 6.76 1.78
C HIS A 10 1.53 6.72 1.20
N PRO A 11 0.83 7.85 1.15
CA PRO A 11 -0.42 7.96 0.39
C PRO A 11 -0.16 7.74 -1.11
N ASP A 12 -0.81 6.79 -1.71
CA ASP A 12 -0.83 6.18 -3.04
C ASP A 12 -0.43 4.68 -3.05
N ASP A 13 0.40 4.24 -2.12
CA ASP A 13 0.88 2.85 -2.02
C ASP A 13 -0.28 1.86 -1.85
N GLU A 14 -1.32 2.24 -1.11
CA GLU A 14 -2.51 1.42 -0.85
C GLU A 14 -3.29 1.14 -2.13
N ILE A 15 -3.41 2.13 -3.01
CA ILE A 15 -4.07 1.97 -4.31
C ILE A 15 -3.18 1.18 -5.26
N LEU A 16 -1.89 1.51 -5.31
CA LEU A 16 -0.92 0.81 -6.16
C LEU A 16 -0.82 -0.68 -5.79
N GLY A 17 -0.84 -0.99 -4.50
CA GLY A 17 -0.71 -2.36 -4.00
C GLY A 17 -2.01 -3.16 -3.95
N CYS A 18 -3.14 -2.52 -3.59
CA CYS A 18 -4.38 -3.21 -3.23
C CYS A 18 -5.64 -2.60 -3.85
N GLY A 19 -5.55 -1.65 -4.77
CA GLY A 19 -6.71 -0.93 -5.32
C GLY A 19 -7.75 -1.84 -5.97
N GLY A 20 -7.32 -2.87 -6.70
CA GLY A 20 -8.21 -3.85 -7.31
C GLY A 20 -8.90 -4.74 -6.27
N LEU A 21 -8.17 -5.18 -5.25
CA LEU A 21 -8.72 -5.91 -4.10
C LEU A 21 -9.77 -5.08 -3.36
N LEU A 22 -9.46 -3.81 -3.10
CA LEU A 22 -10.38 -2.86 -2.45
C LEU A 22 -11.67 -2.70 -3.24
N SER A 23 -11.56 -2.49 -4.57
CA SER A 23 -12.72 -2.40 -5.46
C SER A 23 -13.58 -3.67 -5.39
N ASN A 24 -12.96 -4.85 -5.47
CA ASN A 24 -13.70 -6.11 -5.55
C ASN A 24 -14.38 -6.49 -4.24
N LEU A 25 -13.78 -6.19 -3.09
CA LEU A 25 -14.30 -6.58 -1.78
C LEU A 25 -15.01 -5.45 -1.02
N ARG A 26 -15.31 -4.30 -1.66
CA ARG A 26 -15.86 -3.11 -1.00
C ARG A 26 -17.10 -3.37 -0.13
N ASP A 27 -17.96 -4.31 -0.56
CA ASP A 27 -19.20 -4.66 0.13
C ASP A 27 -19.11 -5.99 0.91
N GLN A 28 -17.92 -6.62 0.95
CA GLN A 28 -17.74 -7.96 1.51
C GLN A 28 -16.75 -8.00 2.68
N ALA A 29 -15.93 -6.96 2.84
CA ALA A 29 -14.94 -6.87 3.91
C ALA A 29 -14.88 -5.46 4.48
N GLU A 30 -14.53 -5.38 5.76
CA GLU A 30 -14.22 -4.11 6.42
C GLU A 30 -12.74 -3.80 6.23
N PHE A 31 -12.45 -2.63 5.68
CA PHE A 31 -11.07 -2.19 5.40
C PHE A 31 -10.65 -1.04 6.31
N LYS A 32 -9.40 -1.06 6.73
CA LYS A 32 -8.71 0.09 7.31
C LYS A 32 -7.36 0.29 6.63
N VAL A 33 -7.03 1.55 6.33
CA VAL A 33 -5.73 1.93 5.78
C VAL A 33 -4.97 2.80 6.78
N VAL A 34 -3.69 2.48 6.96
CA VAL A 34 -2.77 3.22 7.83
C VAL A 34 -1.63 3.75 7.00
N PHE A 35 -1.48 5.07 6.97
CA PHE A 35 -0.35 5.75 6.34
C PHE A 35 0.68 6.12 7.41
N VAL A 36 1.90 5.59 7.27
CA VAL A 36 2.97 5.76 8.26
C VAL A 36 3.69 7.08 8.05
N ALA A 37 4.11 7.37 6.82
CA ALA A 37 4.79 8.60 6.43
C ALA A 37 3.95 9.43 5.45
N GLU A 38 4.27 10.72 5.34
CA GLU A 38 3.44 11.67 4.58
C GLU A 38 3.72 11.67 3.06
N GLY A 39 4.84 11.11 2.61
CA GLY A 39 5.14 10.90 1.20
C GLY A 39 5.65 12.13 0.42
N THR A 40 5.95 13.24 1.07
CA THR A 40 6.16 14.55 0.43
C THR A 40 7.48 15.20 0.80
N THR A 41 7.84 15.24 2.09
CA THR A 41 8.94 16.06 2.61
C THR A 41 10.32 15.67 2.10
N CYS A 42 10.49 14.47 1.55
CA CYS A 42 11.73 14.04 0.89
C CYS A 42 12.09 14.90 -0.34
N ARG A 43 11.15 15.65 -0.89
CA ARG A 43 11.32 16.54 -2.05
C ARG A 43 11.85 17.93 -1.68
N TYR A 44 11.97 18.24 -0.38
CA TYR A 44 12.32 19.56 0.14
C TYR A 44 13.63 19.53 0.92
N ASP A 45 14.47 20.53 0.71
CA ASP A 45 15.68 20.73 1.51
C ASP A 45 15.34 21.00 2.98
N LYS A 46 14.21 21.70 3.22
CA LYS A 46 13.67 21.99 4.54
C LYS A 46 12.29 21.36 4.73
N PRO A 47 12.19 20.14 5.29
CA PRO A 47 10.92 19.43 5.47
C PRO A 47 9.85 20.18 6.27
N SER A 48 10.25 21.12 7.11
CA SER A 48 9.34 21.91 7.94
C SER A 48 8.86 23.22 7.28
N CYS A 49 9.17 23.45 5.99
CA CYS A 49 8.70 24.67 5.31
C CYS A 49 7.17 24.63 5.10
N GLN A 50 6.57 25.81 4.92
CA GLN A 50 5.12 25.95 4.79
C GLN A 50 4.60 25.25 3.51
N GLU A 51 5.39 25.26 2.45
CA GLU A 51 5.09 24.61 1.17
C GLU A 51 4.97 23.10 1.37
N ALA A 52 5.92 22.49 2.07
CA ALA A 52 5.89 21.04 2.37
C ALA A 52 4.65 20.69 3.20
N GLN A 53 4.27 21.50 4.18
CA GLN A 53 3.07 21.24 4.98
C GLN A 53 1.78 21.30 4.13
N LYS A 54 1.68 22.26 3.22
CA LYS A 54 0.54 22.34 2.28
C LYS A 54 0.45 21.12 1.35
N GLU A 55 1.60 20.64 0.87
CA GLU A 55 1.61 19.42 0.03
C GLU A 55 1.23 18.16 0.82
N ILE A 56 1.61 18.05 2.09
CA ILE A 56 1.16 16.95 2.95
C ILE A 56 -0.37 16.95 3.06
N GLU A 57 -0.97 18.12 3.36
CA GLU A 57 -2.42 18.25 3.47
C GLU A 57 -3.11 17.89 2.14
N LEU A 58 -2.57 18.37 1.02
CA LEU A 58 -3.08 18.08 -0.32
C LEU A 58 -3.03 16.57 -0.61
N ARG A 59 -1.88 15.93 -0.36
CA ARG A 59 -1.68 14.50 -0.62
C ARG A 59 -2.55 13.63 0.27
N ASN A 60 -2.70 13.98 1.55
CA ASN A 60 -3.67 13.32 2.43
C ASN A 60 -5.11 13.50 1.92
N GLY A 61 -5.44 14.68 1.37
CA GLY A 61 -6.74 14.92 0.71
C GLY A 61 -6.98 14.03 -0.52
N PHE A 62 -5.94 13.77 -1.32
CA PHE A 62 -6.01 12.82 -2.43
C PHE A 62 -6.30 11.39 -1.92
N ALA A 63 -5.59 10.95 -0.87
CA ALA A 63 -5.83 9.64 -0.26
C ALA A 63 -7.28 9.46 0.20
N VAL A 64 -7.84 10.48 0.85
CA VAL A 64 -9.24 10.45 1.31
C VAL A 64 -10.21 10.29 0.13
N LYS A 65 -9.99 11.02 -0.97
CA LYS A 65 -10.83 10.90 -2.17
C LYS A 65 -10.71 9.51 -2.81
N ALA A 66 -9.48 9.02 -2.99
CA ALA A 66 -9.18 7.70 -3.54
C ALA A 66 -9.83 6.58 -2.73
N LEU A 67 -9.65 6.58 -1.41
CA LEU A 67 -10.23 5.59 -0.51
C LEU A 67 -11.76 5.62 -0.52
N ASN A 68 -12.36 6.82 -0.47
CA ASN A 68 -13.82 6.98 -0.51
C ASN A 68 -14.41 6.46 -1.83
N SER A 69 -13.74 6.64 -2.97
CA SER A 69 -14.19 6.11 -4.27
C SER A 69 -14.26 4.58 -4.29
N LEU A 70 -13.42 3.92 -3.48
CA LEU A 70 -13.40 2.46 -3.30
C LEU A 70 -14.21 1.98 -2.09
N GLY A 71 -14.96 2.88 -1.41
CA GLY A 71 -15.81 2.53 -0.26
C GLY A 71 -15.06 2.36 1.06
N VAL A 72 -13.80 2.76 1.14
CA VAL A 72 -12.99 2.68 2.37
C VAL A 72 -13.16 3.94 3.20
N THR A 73 -13.72 3.82 4.40
CA THR A 73 -14.03 4.95 5.29
C THR A 73 -13.16 4.99 6.55
N HIS A 74 -12.42 3.91 6.84
CA HIS A 74 -11.53 3.86 7.99
C HIS A 74 -10.08 4.02 7.54
N TYR A 75 -9.45 5.11 7.93
CA TYR A 75 -8.04 5.40 7.64
C TYR A 75 -7.42 6.30 8.72
N CYS A 76 -6.10 6.32 8.79
CA CYS A 76 -5.37 7.25 9.64
C CYS A 76 -4.00 7.60 9.06
N PHE A 77 -3.55 8.82 9.35
CA PHE A 77 -2.27 9.37 8.90
C PHE A 77 -1.39 9.65 10.12
N TYR A 78 -0.19 9.08 10.14
CA TYR A 78 0.81 9.33 11.19
C TYR A 78 1.80 10.42 10.79
N ASN A 79 1.92 10.71 9.49
CA ASN A 79 2.73 11.79 8.93
C ASN A 79 4.19 11.80 9.42
N LEU A 80 4.80 10.62 9.58
CA LEU A 80 6.25 10.56 9.81
C LEU A 80 6.99 11.09 8.57
N PRO A 81 8.22 11.62 8.72
CA PRO A 81 8.95 12.22 7.59
C PRO A 81 9.27 11.22 6.48
N CYS A 82 8.82 11.51 5.26
CA CYS A 82 9.08 10.69 4.06
C CYS A 82 10.56 10.64 3.72
N GLY A 83 11.03 9.45 3.28
CA GLY A 83 12.43 9.20 2.92
C GLY A 83 13.39 9.21 4.11
N ARG A 84 12.85 9.20 5.34
CA ARG A 84 13.60 9.34 6.59
C ARG A 84 13.16 8.38 7.68
N LEU A 85 12.39 7.34 7.34
CA LEU A 85 12.00 6.33 8.33
C LEU A 85 13.18 5.52 8.87
N ASP A 86 14.33 5.55 8.20
CA ASP A 86 15.59 5.01 8.69
C ASP A 86 16.15 5.76 9.91
N ASN A 87 15.81 7.07 10.04
CA ASN A 87 16.13 7.90 11.20
C ASN A 87 15.06 7.82 12.33
N THR A 88 13.94 7.16 12.07
CA THR A 88 12.91 6.90 13.08
C THR A 88 13.25 5.58 13.79
N PRO A 89 13.31 5.57 15.14
CA PRO A 89 13.50 4.32 15.86
C PRO A 89 12.47 3.27 15.44
N GLN A 90 12.92 2.08 15.04
CA GLN A 90 12.05 1.00 14.56
C GLN A 90 10.90 0.72 15.53
N ILE A 91 11.14 0.83 16.85
CA ILE A 91 10.14 0.59 17.88
C ILE A 91 8.96 1.56 17.81
N GLU A 92 9.16 2.78 17.33
CA GLU A 92 8.08 3.77 17.19
C GLU A 92 7.12 3.34 16.06
N ILE A 93 7.65 2.90 14.92
CA ILE A 93 6.85 2.38 13.81
C ILE A 93 6.13 1.10 14.23
N ASN A 94 6.81 0.20 14.97
CA ASN A 94 6.20 -1.02 15.50
C ASN A 94 4.99 -0.69 16.39
N LYS A 95 5.12 0.27 17.30
CA LYS A 95 4.03 0.70 18.21
C LYS A 95 2.85 1.31 17.47
N ILE A 96 3.09 2.04 16.38
CA ILE A 96 2.02 2.54 15.51
C ILE A 96 1.20 1.37 14.98
N ILE A 97 1.85 0.40 14.36
CA ILE A 97 1.17 -0.74 13.73
C ILE A 97 0.51 -1.64 14.79
N GLU A 98 1.18 -1.92 15.91
CA GLU A 98 0.61 -2.70 17.03
C GLU A 98 -0.66 -2.04 17.60
N LYS A 99 -0.66 -0.70 17.74
CA LYS A 99 -1.83 0.07 18.16
C LYS A 99 -2.99 -0.10 17.18
N GLU A 100 -2.73 0.02 15.89
CA GLU A 100 -3.77 -0.07 14.86
C GLU A 100 -4.33 -1.49 14.72
N ILE A 101 -3.48 -2.53 14.85
CA ILE A 101 -3.92 -3.93 14.94
C ILE A 101 -4.82 -4.15 16.16
N LYS A 102 -4.43 -3.62 17.32
CA LYS A 102 -5.24 -3.75 18.55
C LYS A 102 -6.59 -3.06 18.44
N LEU A 103 -6.64 -1.86 17.86
CA LEU A 103 -7.88 -1.08 17.71
C LEU A 103 -8.83 -1.68 16.69
N PHE A 104 -8.31 -2.13 15.55
CA PHE A 104 -9.12 -2.61 14.45
C PHE A 104 -9.38 -4.13 14.51
N SER A 105 -8.50 -4.91 15.16
CA SER A 105 -8.56 -6.38 15.27
C SER A 105 -8.71 -7.08 13.90
N PRO A 106 -7.79 -6.84 12.94
CA PRO A 106 -7.87 -7.42 11.60
C PRO A 106 -7.61 -8.93 11.61
N ASP A 107 -8.25 -9.67 10.72
CA ASP A 107 -7.88 -11.07 10.42
C ASP A 107 -6.74 -11.16 9.39
N THR A 108 -6.59 -10.14 8.55
CA THR A 108 -5.62 -10.09 7.47
C THR A 108 -4.91 -8.73 7.44
N VAL A 109 -3.60 -8.74 7.28
CA VAL A 109 -2.77 -7.54 7.16
C VAL A 109 -2.02 -7.59 5.84
N PHE A 110 -2.08 -6.49 5.08
CA PHE A 110 -1.25 -6.25 3.91
C PHE A 110 -0.18 -5.21 4.23
N THR A 111 1.03 -5.41 3.70
CA THR A 111 2.18 -4.52 3.89
C THR A 111 3.04 -4.50 2.63
N HIS A 112 4.04 -3.63 2.60
CA HIS A 112 5.02 -3.57 1.52
C HIS A 112 5.82 -4.86 1.37
N SER A 113 6.52 -4.98 0.24
CA SER A 113 7.51 -6.03 0.00
C SER A 113 8.89 -5.64 0.57
N ASN A 114 9.63 -6.63 1.07
CA ASN A 114 11.05 -6.45 1.42
C ASN A 114 11.99 -6.51 0.20
N CYS A 115 11.42 -6.68 -0.99
CA CYS A 115 12.15 -6.65 -2.27
C CYS A 115 12.07 -5.27 -2.95
N ASP A 116 11.45 -4.30 -2.32
CA ASP A 116 11.26 -2.94 -2.83
C ASP A 116 12.57 -2.14 -2.87
N SER A 117 12.66 -1.13 -3.73
CA SER A 117 13.81 -0.21 -3.76
C SER A 117 13.72 0.90 -2.71
N ASN A 118 12.51 1.21 -2.24
CA ASN A 118 12.26 2.27 -1.27
C ASN A 118 12.56 1.81 0.17
N LYS A 119 13.39 2.56 0.88
CA LYS A 119 13.80 2.23 2.25
C LYS A 119 12.68 2.41 3.28
N ASP A 120 11.77 3.37 3.09
CA ASP A 120 10.61 3.52 3.95
C ASP A 120 9.69 2.29 3.87
N HIS A 121 9.52 1.69 2.67
CA HIS A 121 8.78 0.45 2.47
C HIS A 121 9.38 -0.71 3.26
N HIS A 122 10.73 -0.83 3.27
CA HIS A 122 11.42 -1.83 4.09
C HIS A 122 11.15 -1.63 5.58
N LYS A 123 11.21 -0.38 6.06
CA LYS A 123 10.95 -0.06 7.48
C LYS A 123 9.54 -0.42 7.91
N VAL A 124 8.56 -0.11 7.05
CA VAL A 124 7.16 -0.46 7.29
C VAL A 124 6.95 -1.99 7.23
N TYR A 125 7.59 -2.67 6.27
CA TYR A 125 7.60 -4.13 6.21
C TYR A 125 8.11 -4.73 7.53
N ASP A 126 9.32 -4.36 7.96
CA ASP A 126 9.95 -4.88 9.17
C ASP A 126 9.08 -4.63 10.42
N ALA A 127 8.50 -3.43 10.53
CA ALA A 127 7.60 -3.09 11.62
C ALA A 127 6.33 -3.96 11.60
N THR A 128 5.78 -4.21 10.41
CA THR A 128 4.58 -5.04 10.26
C THR A 128 4.86 -6.49 10.66
N ILE A 129 6.01 -7.05 10.27
CA ILE A 129 6.40 -8.41 10.67
C ILE A 129 6.49 -8.53 12.19
N ILE A 130 7.08 -7.54 12.87
CA ILE A 130 7.18 -7.51 14.33
C ILE A 130 5.80 -7.38 14.98
N ALA A 131 4.96 -6.46 14.48
CA ALA A 131 3.62 -6.19 15.03
C ALA A 131 2.63 -7.35 14.83
N THR A 132 2.86 -8.19 13.81
CA THR A 132 2.00 -9.34 13.48
C THR A 132 2.55 -10.68 13.95
N ARG A 133 3.44 -10.71 14.95
CA ARG A 133 3.97 -11.96 15.56
C ARG A 133 2.84 -12.95 15.91
N PRO A 134 3.13 -14.28 16.02
CA PRO A 134 2.09 -15.30 16.23
C PRO A 134 1.14 -15.08 17.40
N GLN A 135 1.50 -14.26 18.39
CA GLN A 135 0.63 -13.88 19.51
C GLN A 135 -0.45 -12.84 19.13
N SER A 136 -0.37 -12.23 17.94
CA SER A 136 -1.41 -11.33 17.44
C SER A 136 -2.62 -12.12 16.95
N LEU A 137 -3.79 -11.46 16.90
CA LEU A 137 -5.03 -12.05 16.33
C LEU A 137 -5.01 -12.17 14.81
N VAL A 138 -3.96 -11.67 14.16
CA VAL A 138 -3.81 -11.67 12.71
C VAL A 138 -3.55 -13.07 12.20
N LYS A 139 -4.44 -13.57 11.33
CA LYS A 139 -4.35 -14.91 10.74
C LYS A 139 -3.50 -14.94 9.48
N ARG A 140 -3.49 -13.85 8.70
CA ARG A 140 -2.78 -13.75 7.43
C ARG A 140 -1.99 -12.46 7.33
N VAL A 141 -0.76 -12.57 6.88
CA VAL A 141 0.11 -11.44 6.55
C VAL A 141 0.59 -11.61 5.12
N LEU A 142 0.29 -10.63 4.27
CA LEU A 142 0.65 -10.63 2.86
C LEU A 142 1.45 -9.36 2.55
N SER A 143 2.40 -9.46 1.63
CA SER A 143 3.05 -8.29 1.06
C SER A 143 2.60 -8.05 -0.38
N TYR A 144 2.52 -6.77 -0.74
CA TYR A 144 2.16 -6.29 -2.07
C TYR A 144 3.35 -5.61 -2.76
N GLU A 145 3.26 -5.48 -4.07
CA GLU A 145 4.18 -4.71 -4.90
C GLU A 145 3.63 -3.31 -5.18
N VAL A 146 4.53 -2.35 -5.33
CA VAL A 146 4.22 -0.95 -5.64
C VAL A 146 4.96 -0.54 -6.90
N LEU A 147 4.21 -0.20 -7.96
CA LEU A 147 4.77 0.33 -9.21
C LEU A 147 5.57 1.61 -8.97
N SER A 148 6.65 1.78 -9.71
CA SER A 148 7.69 2.81 -9.59
C SER A 148 8.55 2.67 -8.31
N SER A 149 8.61 1.45 -7.77
CA SER A 149 9.42 1.17 -6.58
C SER A 149 9.84 -0.30 -6.51
N THR A 150 8.90 -1.25 -6.46
CA THR A 150 9.21 -2.68 -6.27
C THR A 150 9.93 -3.27 -7.48
N GLU A 151 9.54 -2.91 -8.72
CA GLU A 151 10.16 -3.38 -9.95
C GLU A 151 11.61 -2.91 -10.13
N TRP A 152 12.02 -1.89 -9.38
CA TRP A 152 13.40 -1.37 -9.39
C TRP A 152 14.29 -2.00 -8.32
N GLY A 153 13.77 -2.94 -7.57
CA GLY A 153 14.56 -3.81 -6.67
C GLY A 153 15.30 -4.90 -7.47
N PHE A 154 16.24 -4.50 -8.35
CA PHE A 154 16.88 -5.38 -9.33
C PHE A 154 17.64 -6.58 -8.72
N ASP A 155 18.13 -6.44 -7.48
CA ASP A 155 18.84 -7.52 -6.78
C ASP A 155 17.91 -8.57 -6.18
N LYS A 156 16.63 -8.21 -5.95
CA LYS A 156 15.63 -9.05 -5.31
C LYS A 156 14.28 -8.88 -5.97
N ALA A 157 13.98 -9.68 -6.97
CA ALA A 157 12.69 -9.64 -7.64
C ALA A 157 11.54 -9.98 -6.69
N PHE A 158 10.43 -9.26 -6.80
CA PHE A 158 9.19 -9.62 -6.13
C PHE A 158 8.68 -10.95 -6.69
N SER A 159 8.54 -11.94 -5.82
CA SER A 159 8.11 -13.29 -6.19
C SER A 159 6.80 -13.62 -5.47
N PRO A 160 5.64 -13.26 -6.07
CA PRO A 160 4.32 -13.54 -5.50
C PRO A 160 3.99 -15.02 -5.52
N ASN A 161 3.15 -15.45 -4.58
CA ASN A 161 2.64 -16.82 -4.48
C ASN A 161 1.13 -16.88 -4.20
N VAL A 162 0.47 -15.71 -4.14
CA VAL A 162 -0.98 -15.55 -4.02
C VAL A 162 -1.43 -14.57 -5.09
N PHE A 163 -2.43 -14.95 -5.86
CA PHE A 163 -2.97 -14.11 -6.92
C PHE A 163 -4.46 -13.88 -6.65
N TYR A 164 -4.88 -12.65 -6.78
CA TYR A 164 -6.26 -12.23 -6.58
C TYR A 164 -6.85 -11.83 -7.95
N PRO A 165 -7.72 -12.67 -8.55
CA PRO A 165 -8.31 -12.38 -9.85
C PRO A 165 -9.13 -11.08 -9.81
N LEU A 166 -8.98 -10.29 -10.87
CA LEU A 166 -9.67 -9.03 -11.05
C LEU A 166 -10.48 -9.02 -12.34
N THR A 167 -11.65 -8.41 -12.28
CA THR A 167 -12.39 -8.03 -13.49
C THR A 167 -11.76 -6.78 -14.11
N GLU A 168 -12.03 -6.51 -15.39
CA GLU A 168 -11.63 -5.27 -16.04
C GLU A 168 -12.13 -4.03 -15.27
N LYS A 169 -13.36 -4.11 -14.71
CA LYS A 169 -13.91 -3.06 -13.86
C LYS A 169 -13.06 -2.82 -12.61
N ASN A 170 -12.57 -3.85 -11.93
CA ASN A 170 -11.73 -3.65 -10.75
C ASN A 170 -10.40 -2.98 -11.10
N VAL A 171 -9.83 -3.29 -12.26
CA VAL A 171 -8.61 -2.63 -12.76
C VAL A 171 -8.90 -1.18 -13.10
N GLN A 172 -10.05 -0.89 -13.71
CA GLN A 172 -10.47 0.48 -14.01
C GLN A 172 -10.74 1.27 -12.73
N ASP A 173 -11.50 0.71 -11.77
CA ASP A 173 -11.75 1.35 -10.46
C ASP A 173 -10.43 1.67 -9.71
N LYS A 174 -9.43 0.79 -9.82
CA LYS A 174 -8.07 1.04 -9.28
C LYS A 174 -7.41 2.23 -9.96
N TRP A 175 -7.49 2.33 -11.29
CA TRP A 175 -6.95 3.46 -12.02
C TRP A 175 -7.67 4.76 -11.67
N ASP A 176 -9.01 4.77 -11.68
CA ASP A 176 -9.83 5.93 -11.35
C ASP A 176 -9.53 6.46 -9.92
N ALA A 177 -9.27 5.53 -8.98
CA ALA A 177 -8.86 5.90 -7.63
C ALA A 177 -7.43 6.48 -7.60
N LEU A 178 -6.52 5.97 -8.43
CA LEU A 178 -5.15 6.49 -8.53
C LEU A 178 -5.10 7.89 -9.17
N GLU A 179 -6.03 8.21 -10.07
CA GLU A 179 -6.12 9.53 -10.72
C GLU A 179 -6.33 10.68 -9.71
N PHE A 180 -6.90 10.41 -8.52
CA PHE A 180 -6.97 11.44 -7.48
C PHE A 180 -5.59 11.90 -7.00
N TYR A 181 -4.54 11.09 -7.16
CA TYR A 181 -3.16 11.43 -6.84
C TYR A 181 -2.46 12.14 -8.02
N GLU A 182 -3.00 13.27 -8.42
CA GLU A 182 -2.62 14.02 -9.63
C GLU A 182 -1.11 14.31 -9.72
N THR A 183 -0.43 14.48 -8.58
CA THR A 183 1.02 14.76 -8.53
C THR A 183 1.89 13.52 -8.68
N GLU A 184 1.31 12.32 -8.53
CA GLU A 184 2.04 11.06 -8.50
C GLU A 184 1.94 10.27 -9.82
N ILE A 185 0.96 10.58 -10.66
CA ILE A 185 0.76 9.93 -11.97
C ILE A 185 1.47 10.70 -13.08
N LYS A 186 1.91 9.98 -14.11
CA LYS A 186 2.54 10.54 -15.32
C LYS A 186 2.19 9.67 -16.52
N GLU A 187 2.45 10.19 -17.71
CA GLU A 187 2.28 9.43 -18.95
C GLU A 187 3.23 8.22 -19.03
N PHE A 188 2.74 7.19 -19.74
CA PHE A 188 3.59 6.04 -20.09
C PHE A 188 4.83 6.51 -20.89
N PRO A 189 6.04 5.98 -20.63
CA PRO A 189 6.35 4.73 -19.93
C PRO A 189 6.53 4.82 -18.40
N TYR A 190 6.10 5.90 -17.77
CA TYR A 190 6.15 5.95 -16.31
C TYR A 190 5.23 4.86 -15.71
N PRO A 191 5.70 4.08 -14.70
CA PRO A 191 4.94 2.94 -14.19
C PRO A 191 3.56 3.31 -13.63
N ARG A 192 3.46 4.48 -12.94
CA ARG A 192 2.18 5.02 -12.42
C ARG A 192 1.40 5.73 -13.51
N SER A 193 1.08 5.02 -14.58
CA SER A 193 0.24 5.42 -15.70
C SER A 193 -0.86 4.40 -15.88
N GLU A 194 -1.95 4.77 -16.54
CA GLU A 194 -3.05 3.85 -16.86
C GLU A 194 -2.54 2.57 -17.53
N LYS A 195 -1.70 2.74 -18.55
CA LYS A 195 -1.09 1.61 -19.26
C LYS A 195 -0.18 0.79 -18.37
N GLY A 196 0.57 1.40 -17.45
CA GLY A 196 1.42 0.69 -16.48
C GLY A 196 0.59 -0.19 -15.54
N ILE A 197 -0.48 0.37 -14.96
CA ILE A 197 -1.40 -0.35 -14.08
C ILE A 197 -2.06 -1.53 -14.81
N LYS A 198 -2.61 -1.30 -16.01
CA LYS A 198 -3.25 -2.34 -16.82
C LYS A 198 -2.25 -3.42 -17.26
N THR A 199 -1.03 -3.04 -17.61
CA THR A 199 0.04 -3.98 -18.00
C THR A 199 0.42 -4.90 -16.83
N LEU A 200 0.60 -4.35 -15.62
CA LEU A 200 0.92 -5.16 -14.45
C LEU A 200 -0.23 -6.12 -14.10
N ALA A 201 -1.48 -5.64 -14.10
CA ALA A 201 -2.64 -6.47 -13.83
C ALA A 201 -2.76 -7.64 -14.80
N SER A 202 -2.57 -7.41 -16.10
CA SER A 202 -2.60 -8.46 -17.13
C SER A 202 -1.40 -9.41 -16.98
N TYR A 203 -0.19 -8.91 -16.67
CA TYR A 203 0.97 -9.76 -16.43
C TYR A 203 0.75 -10.72 -15.26
N ARG A 204 0.19 -10.22 -14.15
CA ARG A 204 -0.15 -11.05 -12.98
C ARG A 204 -1.31 -12.01 -13.29
N GLY A 205 -2.24 -11.59 -14.15
CA GLY A 205 -3.27 -12.46 -14.71
C GLY A 205 -2.69 -13.65 -15.46
N LEU A 206 -1.75 -13.42 -16.40
CA LEU A 206 -1.05 -14.47 -17.13
C LEU A 206 -0.37 -15.48 -16.21
N GLN A 207 0.24 -15.03 -15.12
CA GLN A 207 0.90 -15.91 -14.15
C GLN A 207 -0.07 -16.82 -13.39
N SER A 208 -1.34 -16.45 -13.29
CA SER A 208 -2.36 -17.14 -12.50
C SER A 208 -3.47 -17.79 -13.32
N GLY A 209 -3.41 -17.68 -14.67
CA GLY A 209 -4.43 -18.21 -15.57
C GLY A 209 -5.73 -17.40 -15.59
N HIS A 210 -5.65 -16.11 -15.29
CA HIS A 210 -6.75 -15.15 -15.33
C HIS A 210 -6.45 -14.01 -16.31
N GLU A 211 -7.45 -13.25 -16.69
CA GLU A 211 -7.28 -12.08 -17.55
C GLU A 211 -6.49 -10.97 -16.85
N ASN A 212 -6.86 -10.67 -15.62
CA ASN A 212 -6.18 -9.71 -14.75
C ASN A 212 -6.09 -10.22 -13.31
N ALA A 213 -5.05 -9.83 -12.59
CA ALA A 213 -4.90 -10.11 -11.17
C ALA A 213 -4.07 -9.04 -10.46
N GLU A 214 -4.26 -8.91 -9.16
CA GLU A 214 -3.24 -8.42 -8.23
C GLU A 214 -2.46 -9.60 -7.65
N ALA A 215 -1.18 -9.38 -7.36
CA ALA A 215 -0.32 -10.44 -6.86
C ALA A 215 0.30 -10.06 -5.51
N TYR A 216 0.32 -11.05 -4.64
CA TYR A 216 0.78 -10.90 -3.26
C TYR A 216 1.75 -12.02 -2.89
N LYS A 217 2.58 -11.77 -1.90
CA LYS A 217 3.37 -12.81 -1.27
C LYS A 217 2.79 -13.11 0.11
N LEU A 218 2.28 -14.30 0.30
CA LEU A 218 1.91 -14.78 1.63
C LEU A 218 3.19 -14.97 2.44
N ILE A 219 3.30 -14.18 3.51
CA ILE A 219 4.42 -14.23 4.47
C ILE A 219 4.09 -15.23 5.57
N ARG A 220 2.88 -15.16 6.09
CA ARG A 220 2.37 -16.07 7.11
C ARG A 220 0.85 -16.25 6.96
N GLY A 221 0.39 -17.48 7.08
CA GLY A 221 -1.02 -17.83 7.11
C GLY A 221 -1.30 -18.93 8.13
N THR A 222 -2.43 -18.82 8.84
CA THR A 222 -3.03 -19.89 9.65
C THR A 222 -4.36 -20.28 9.03
N LEU A 223 -4.59 -21.59 8.88
CA LEU A 223 -5.81 -22.18 8.35
C LEU A 223 -6.87 -22.32 9.43
#